data_4fce66fb80ccfa325c317f6bee7e594e
#
_entry.id   4fce66fb80ccfa325c317f6bee7e594e
#
_cell.length_a   1.000
_cell.length_b   1.000
_cell.length_c   1.000
_cell.angle_alpha   90.00
_cell.angle_beta   90.00
_cell.angle_gamma   90.00
#
_symmetry.space_group_name_H-M   'P 1'
#
loop_
_entity.id
_entity.type
_entity.pdbx_description
1 polymer ?
#
loop_
_entity_poly.entity_id
_entity_poly.type
_entity_poly.pdbx_seq_one_letter_code
_entity_poly.pdbx_strand_id
1 'polypeptide(L)'
;DTDRSRGLGDVYKRQECNTAYGGKRSRTEDHLETAKDHGFSDIARVDIMDAEGEFTIPVRDRKHLEYDIVGDHLKNYDFMVNLAHFKGHAMGGFGGVIKNQSIGVASASGKAYIHSAGKTRDVSSVWNNLASQDDFLESMAASAQAVADYFGDRILYINVMNNLSIDCDCDSHPHAPEMKDIGILASLDPVALDQACLDLVYAVRPSEGNDNRPLVERIESRHGRHTVEYAEKIGLGSRKYELKELKPQQAV
;
A
#
# COMPACT_ATOMS: atom_id res chain seq x y z
N ASP A 1 1.42 -25.67 -25.68
CA ASP A 1 1.51 -25.23 -24.29
C ASP A 1 2.25 -23.91 -24.09
N THR A 2 2.83 -23.41 -25.15
CA THR A 2 3.34 -22.04 -25.20
C THR A 2 2.22 -21.00 -25.06
N ASP A 3 1.00 -21.33 -25.43
CA ASP A 3 -0.16 -20.44 -25.24
C ASP A 3 -0.63 -20.37 -23.79
N ARG A 4 -0.46 -21.44 -23.01
CA ARG A 4 -0.72 -21.41 -21.56
C ARG A 4 0.32 -20.61 -20.81
N SER A 5 1.59 -20.70 -21.18
CA SER A 5 2.64 -19.89 -20.58
C SER A 5 2.57 -18.42 -21.01
N ARG A 6 2.08 -18.15 -22.24
CA ARG A 6 1.70 -16.80 -22.68
C ARG A 6 0.45 -16.32 -21.95
N GLY A 7 -0.56 -17.18 -21.80
CA GLY A 7 -1.73 -16.90 -20.99
C GLY A 7 -1.40 -16.60 -19.53
N LEU A 8 -0.45 -17.30 -18.93
CA LEU A 8 0.04 -17.00 -17.59
C LEU A 8 0.79 -15.66 -17.53
N GLY A 9 1.53 -15.31 -18.58
CA GLY A 9 2.16 -14.00 -18.70
C GLY A 9 1.17 -12.86 -18.90
N ASP A 10 0.04 -13.11 -19.58
CA ASP A 10 -1.04 -12.13 -19.78
C ASP A 10 -1.98 -12.06 -18.56
N VAL A 11 -2.03 -13.10 -17.74
CA VAL A 11 -2.83 -13.17 -16.50
C VAL A 11 -2.17 -12.39 -15.36
N TYR A 12 -0.86 -12.19 -15.44
CA TYR A 12 -0.07 -11.53 -14.43
C TYR A 12 0.33 -10.13 -14.92
N LYS A 13 -0.11 -9.11 -14.21
CA LYS A 13 0.20 -7.71 -14.50
C LYS A 13 0.64 -6.99 -13.23
N ARG A 14 1.46 -5.95 -13.39
CA ARG A 14 1.71 -4.97 -12.34
C ARG A 14 0.63 -3.90 -12.42
N GLN A 15 -0.17 -3.79 -11.38
CA GLN A 15 -1.26 -2.82 -11.29
C GLN A 15 -0.83 -1.57 -10.52
N GLU A 16 -1.28 -0.43 -11.04
CA GLU A 16 -1.19 0.88 -10.40
C GLU A 16 -2.47 1.66 -10.68
N CYS A 17 -2.71 2.75 -9.95
CA CYS A 17 -3.68 3.79 -10.30
C CYS A 17 -3.00 5.14 -10.36
N ASN A 18 -3.54 6.07 -11.16
CA ASN A 18 -3.03 7.42 -11.26
C ASN A 18 -3.02 8.11 -9.89
N THR A 19 -2.05 9.02 -9.67
CA THR A 19 -1.95 9.76 -8.43
C THR A 19 -2.88 10.99 -8.42
N ALA A 20 -3.35 11.36 -7.24
CA ALA A 20 -4.16 12.56 -7.03
C ALA A 20 -3.34 13.83 -6.76
N TYR A 21 -2.01 13.77 -6.84
CA TYR A 21 -1.14 14.80 -6.27
C TYR A 21 -0.33 15.56 -7.31
N GLY A 22 -0.66 15.40 -8.59
CA GLY A 22 0.12 15.95 -9.70
C GLY A 22 1.39 15.13 -10.00
N GLY A 23 2.27 15.67 -10.83
CA GLY A 23 3.47 15.00 -11.31
C GLY A 23 3.22 14.02 -12.46
N LYS A 24 4.26 13.33 -12.91
CA LYS A 24 4.22 12.43 -14.06
C LYS A 24 3.25 11.25 -13.93
N ARG A 25 2.89 10.85 -12.71
CA ARG A 25 1.97 9.73 -12.48
C ARG A 25 0.51 10.13 -12.31
N SER A 26 0.15 11.39 -12.60
CA SER A 26 -1.25 11.86 -12.55
C SER A 26 -2.02 11.66 -13.86
N ARG A 27 -1.35 11.28 -14.94
CA ARG A 27 -1.91 11.00 -16.26
C ARG A 27 -1.43 9.63 -16.73
N THR A 28 -2.31 8.87 -17.33
CA THR A 28 -2.04 7.48 -17.71
C THR A 28 -0.84 7.33 -18.63
N GLU A 29 -0.72 8.17 -19.67
CA GLU A 29 0.40 8.07 -20.62
C GLU A 29 1.74 8.35 -19.93
N ASP A 30 1.81 9.44 -19.14
CA ASP A 30 3.02 9.83 -18.42
C ASP A 30 3.39 8.80 -17.34
N HIS A 31 2.38 8.17 -16.73
CA HIS A 31 2.54 7.11 -15.72
C HIS A 31 3.13 5.84 -16.34
N LEU A 32 2.64 5.42 -17.51
CA LEU A 32 3.18 4.29 -18.26
C LEU A 32 4.62 4.54 -18.72
N GLU A 33 4.94 5.77 -19.17
CA GLU A 33 6.31 6.16 -19.50
C GLU A 33 7.21 6.08 -18.26
N THR A 34 6.76 6.61 -17.12
CA THR A 34 7.50 6.51 -15.85
C THR A 34 7.75 5.06 -15.47
N ALA A 35 6.76 4.18 -15.60
CA ALA A 35 6.92 2.76 -15.31
C ALA A 35 7.96 2.10 -16.23
N LYS A 36 8.01 2.50 -17.51
CA LYS A 36 9.00 2.04 -18.47
C LYS A 36 10.40 2.54 -18.11
N ASP A 37 10.55 3.83 -17.79
CA ASP A 37 11.82 4.44 -17.41
C ASP A 37 12.44 3.77 -16.19
N HIS A 38 11.61 3.24 -15.29
CA HIS A 38 12.02 2.49 -14.10
C HIS A 38 12.15 0.96 -14.34
N GLY A 39 12.05 0.49 -15.57
CA GLY A 39 12.25 -0.92 -15.93
C GLY A 39 11.09 -1.86 -15.58
N PHE A 40 9.96 -1.36 -15.07
CA PHE A 40 8.83 -2.23 -14.70
C PHE A 40 8.21 -2.92 -15.92
N SER A 41 8.16 -2.25 -17.06
CA SER A 41 7.62 -2.80 -18.30
C SER A 41 8.46 -3.94 -18.90
N ASP A 42 9.72 -4.07 -18.46
CA ASP A 42 10.61 -5.16 -18.88
C ASP A 42 10.32 -6.47 -18.12
N ILE A 43 9.68 -6.36 -16.96
CA ILE A 43 9.40 -7.49 -16.05
C ILE A 43 7.98 -7.98 -16.24
N ALA A 44 7.01 -7.08 -16.32
CA ALA A 44 5.59 -7.40 -16.43
C ALA A 44 4.84 -6.30 -17.19
N ARG A 45 3.72 -6.66 -17.80
CA ARG A 45 2.81 -5.67 -18.36
C ARG A 45 2.29 -4.77 -17.25
N VAL A 46 2.44 -3.46 -17.41
CA VAL A 46 1.90 -2.46 -16.49
C VAL A 46 0.47 -2.12 -16.88
N ASP A 47 -0.43 -2.09 -15.91
CA ASP A 47 -1.83 -1.75 -16.07
C ASP A 47 -2.19 -0.60 -15.12
N ILE A 48 -2.62 0.54 -15.66
CA ILE A 48 -3.14 1.66 -14.89
C ILE A 48 -4.64 1.45 -14.77
N MET A 49 -5.07 0.97 -13.61
CA MET A 49 -6.43 0.43 -13.42
C MET A 49 -7.54 1.48 -13.58
N ASP A 50 -7.25 2.75 -13.37
CA ASP A 50 -8.19 3.87 -13.56
C ASP A 50 -7.99 4.62 -14.88
N ALA A 51 -7.28 4.03 -15.86
CA ALA A 51 -7.03 4.64 -17.16
C ALA A 51 -8.32 4.92 -17.96
N GLU A 52 -9.29 4.03 -17.87
CA GLU A 52 -10.54 4.07 -18.65
C GLU A 52 -11.76 4.40 -17.79
N GLY A 53 -11.59 4.46 -16.46
CA GLY A 53 -12.67 4.78 -15.54
C GLY A 53 -12.49 4.23 -14.13
N GLU A 54 -13.52 4.39 -13.34
CA GLU A 54 -13.57 3.99 -11.95
C GLU A 54 -14.95 3.41 -11.59
N PHE A 55 -15.00 2.63 -10.52
CA PHE A 55 -16.27 2.18 -9.94
C PHE A 55 -16.21 2.14 -8.42
N THR A 56 -17.35 2.02 -7.79
CA THR A 56 -17.45 1.98 -6.33
C THR A 56 -17.59 0.56 -5.83
N ILE A 57 -16.93 0.26 -4.71
CA ILE A 57 -17.10 -0.98 -3.95
C ILE A 57 -17.65 -0.66 -2.55
N PRO A 58 -18.43 -1.59 -1.94
CA PRO A 58 -19.01 -1.37 -0.62
C PRO A 58 -17.94 -1.25 0.47
N VAL A 59 -18.15 -0.35 1.43
CA VAL A 59 -17.37 -0.23 2.66
C VAL A 59 -18.22 -0.72 3.83
N ARG A 60 -17.70 -1.63 4.67
CA ARG A 60 -18.38 -2.09 5.89
C ARG A 60 -18.36 -1.04 6.98
N ASP A 61 -17.20 -0.48 7.23
CA ASP A 61 -17.04 0.60 8.21
C ASP A 61 -17.33 1.97 7.57
N ARG A 62 -18.55 2.43 7.75
CA ARG A 62 -19.05 3.69 7.16
C ARG A 62 -18.83 4.90 8.05
N LYS A 63 -17.86 4.87 8.94
CA LYS A 63 -17.57 6.03 9.81
C LYS A 63 -17.16 7.26 9.00
N HIS A 64 -16.34 7.07 7.97
CA HIS A 64 -15.77 8.14 7.15
C HIS A 64 -16.12 8.00 5.67
N LEU A 65 -16.18 6.77 5.16
CA LEU A 65 -16.41 6.47 3.75
C LEU A 65 -17.75 5.75 3.56
N GLU A 66 -18.61 6.22 2.67
CA GLU A 66 -19.84 5.50 2.30
C GLU A 66 -19.56 4.33 1.36
N TYR A 67 -18.55 4.47 0.52
CA TYR A 67 -18.05 3.50 -0.45
C TYR A 67 -16.55 3.77 -0.68
N ASP A 68 -15.86 2.83 -1.31
CA ASP A 68 -14.53 3.08 -1.84
C ASP A 68 -14.59 3.23 -3.37
N ILE A 69 -13.64 3.98 -3.97
CA ILE A 69 -13.61 4.28 -5.40
C ILE A 69 -12.30 3.73 -5.97
N VAL A 70 -12.42 2.71 -6.79
CA VAL A 70 -11.28 1.96 -7.32
C VAL A 70 -11.24 2.03 -8.85
N GLY A 71 -10.07 1.75 -9.43
CA GLY A 71 -9.92 1.72 -10.87
C GLY A 71 -10.77 0.63 -11.53
N ASP A 72 -11.37 0.94 -12.69
CA ASP A 72 -12.32 0.05 -13.37
C ASP A 72 -11.71 -1.30 -13.78
N HIS A 73 -10.42 -1.33 -14.07
CA HIS A 73 -9.70 -2.56 -14.42
C HIS A 73 -9.54 -3.54 -13.26
N LEU A 74 -9.84 -3.15 -12.01
CA LEU A 74 -9.83 -4.08 -10.87
C LEU A 74 -10.74 -5.29 -11.11
N LYS A 75 -11.81 -5.11 -11.88
CA LYS A 75 -12.74 -6.17 -12.30
C LYS A 75 -12.10 -7.30 -13.13
N ASN A 76 -10.94 -7.04 -13.70
CA ASN A 76 -10.26 -7.97 -14.61
C ASN A 76 -9.35 -8.97 -13.85
N TYR A 77 -9.30 -8.90 -12.52
CA TYR A 77 -8.38 -9.69 -11.70
C TYR A 77 -9.12 -10.57 -10.72
N ASP A 78 -8.74 -11.84 -10.69
CA ASP A 78 -9.31 -12.85 -9.80
C ASP A 78 -8.50 -13.00 -8.50
N PHE A 79 -7.23 -12.65 -8.51
CA PHE A 79 -6.30 -12.77 -7.39
C PHE A 79 -5.36 -11.56 -7.33
N MET A 80 -5.03 -11.12 -6.13
CA MET A 80 -4.09 -10.04 -5.91
C MET A 80 -2.89 -10.48 -5.07
N VAL A 81 -1.68 -10.16 -5.54
CA VAL A 81 -0.49 -10.14 -4.69
C VAL A 81 -0.24 -8.69 -4.30
N ASN A 82 -0.49 -8.35 -3.06
CA ASN A 82 -0.16 -7.04 -2.52
C ASN A 82 1.30 -7.04 -2.07
N LEU A 83 2.17 -6.56 -2.94
CA LEU A 83 3.61 -6.46 -2.72
C LEU A 83 3.96 -5.02 -2.37
N ALA A 84 4.25 -4.77 -1.10
CA ALA A 84 4.59 -3.44 -0.61
C ALA A 84 6.05 -3.35 -0.19
N HIS A 85 6.66 -2.21 -0.43
CA HIS A 85 7.90 -1.80 0.21
C HIS A 85 7.55 -1.14 1.55
N PHE A 86 8.02 -1.71 2.66
CA PHE A 86 7.79 -1.14 3.99
C PHE A 86 8.78 0.00 4.25
N LYS A 87 8.28 1.18 4.62
CA LYS A 87 9.07 2.40 4.86
C LYS A 87 8.27 3.44 5.64
N GLY A 88 8.91 4.54 6.00
CA GLY A 88 8.23 5.73 6.52
C GLY A 88 7.31 6.38 5.49
N HIS A 89 6.39 7.21 5.96
CA HIS A 89 5.47 7.95 5.11
C HIS A 89 5.08 9.29 5.74
N ALA A 90 5.14 10.37 4.95
CA ALA A 90 4.92 11.73 5.45
C ALA A 90 3.53 11.96 6.06
N MET A 91 2.49 11.30 5.55
CA MET A 91 1.11 11.42 6.04
C MET A 91 0.67 10.22 6.90
N GLY A 92 0.98 8.99 6.48
CA GLY A 92 0.52 7.78 7.16
C GLY A 92 1.42 7.29 8.30
N GLY A 93 2.57 7.95 8.53
CA GLY A 93 3.59 7.48 9.47
C GLY A 93 4.47 6.39 8.89
N PHE A 94 3.86 5.34 8.35
CA PHE A 94 4.52 4.29 7.56
C PHE A 94 3.69 3.89 6.34
N GLY A 95 4.30 3.20 5.41
CA GLY A 95 3.67 2.55 4.28
C GLY A 95 3.97 1.06 4.30
N GLY A 96 2.95 0.24 4.51
CA GLY A 96 2.96 -1.20 4.42
C GLY A 96 1.83 -1.69 3.52
N VAL A 97 1.41 -2.95 3.67
CA VAL A 97 0.38 -3.55 2.79
C VAL A 97 -0.99 -2.92 2.96
N ILE A 98 -1.38 -2.45 4.15
CA ILE A 98 -2.67 -1.76 4.36
C ILE A 98 -2.70 -0.47 3.55
N LYS A 99 -1.67 0.37 3.65
CA LYS A 99 -1.56 1.61 2.86
C LYS A 99 -1.47 1.32 1.37
N ASN A 100 -0.69 0.32 0.97
CA ASN A 100 -0.53 -0.05 -0.44
C ASN A 100 -1.85 -0.50 -1.06
N GLN A 101 -2.64 -1.28 -0.32
CA GLN A 101 -3.95 -1.76 -0.76
C GLN A 101 -4.97 -0.62 -0.88
N SER A 102 -5.06 0.25 0.11
CA SER A 102 -6.04 1.34 0.11
C SER A 102 -5.70 2.39 -0.96
N ILE A 103 -4.56 3.06 -0.81
CA ILE A 103 -4.18 4.18 -1.68
C ILE A 103 -3.73 3.69 -3.07
N GLY A 104 -3.11 2.50 -3.18
CA GLY A 104 -2.64 1.98 -4.47
C GLY A 104 -3.77 1.53 -5.39
N VAL A 105 -4.82 0.91 -4.84
CA VAL A 105 -5.97 0.40 -5.61
C VAL A 105 -7.02 1.48 -5.89
N ALA A 106 -7.13 2.48 -5.01
CA ALA A 106 -8.03 3.61 -5.22
C ALA A 106 -7.69 4.38 -6.50
N SER A 107 -8.71 4.76 -7.28
CA SER A 107 -8.57 5.69 -8.40
C SER A 107 -8.07 7.07 -7.94
N ALA A 108 -7.73 7.97 -8.86
CA ALA A 108 -7.33 9.33 -8.48
C ALA A 108 -8.40 10.02 -7.62
N SER A 109 -9.69 9.90 -7.98
CA SER A 109 -10.79 10.46 -7.16
C SER A 109 -10.98 9.70 -5.85
N GLY A 110 -10.75 8.38 -5.84
CA GLY A 110 -10.76 7.54 -4.64
C GLY A 110 -9.67 7.95 -3.65
N LYS A 111 -8.47 8.24 -4.13
CA LYS A 111 -7.40 8.80 -3.30
C LYS A 111 -7.80 10.12 -2.65
N ALA A 112 -8.44 11.03 -3.40
CA ALA A 112 -8.96 12.29 -2.85
C ALA A 112 -10.02 12.02 -1.78
N TYR A 113 -10.90 11.07 -2.02
CA TYR A 113 -11.98 10.69 -1.10
C TYR A 113 -11.43 10.09 0.22
N ILE A 114 -10.43 9.22 0.15
CA ILE A 114 -9.76 8.66 1.33
C ILE A 114 -9.01 9.75 2.12
N HIS A 115 -8.21 10.60 1.45
CA HIS A 115 -7.43 11.65 2.13
C HIS A 115 -8.31 12.71 2.80
N SER A 116 -9.51 12.92 2.30
CA SER A 116 -10.47 13.85 2.87
C SER A 116 -11.45 13.21 3.86
N ALA A 117 -11.32 11.92 4.17
CA ALA A 117 -12.28 11.16 4.97
C ALA A 117 -13.73 11.39 4.46
N GLY A 118 -13.93 11.14 3.18
CA GLY A 118 -15.24 11.19 2.54
C GLY A 118 -15.76 12.57 2.15
N LYS A 119 -15.01 13.67 2.37
CA LYS A 119 -15.51 15.04 2.14
C LYS A 119 -15.51 15.44 0.67
N THR A 120 -14.54 14.97 -0.12
CA THR A 120 -14.43 15.32 -1.53
C THR A 120 -13.85 14.21 -2.39
N ARG A 121 -14.33 14.10 -3.62
CA ARG A 121 -13.80 13.26 -4.69
C ARG A 121 -13.01 14.09 -5.71
N ASP A 122 -13.04 15.40 -5.57
CA ASP A 122 -12.38 16.31 -6.50
C ASP A 122 -10.88 16.39 -6.16
N VAL A 123 -10.08 15.84 -7.07
CA VAL A 123 -8.62 15.82 -7.00
C VAL A 123 -8.04 17.24 -6.87
N SER A 124 -8.64 18.24 -7.52
CA SER A 124 -8.16 19.62 -7.50
C SER A 124 -8.34 20.29 -6.13
N SER A 125 -9.28 19.82 -5.34
CA SER A 125 -9.64 20.39 -4.03
C SER A 125 -9.12 19.60 -2.84
N VAL A 126 -8.44 18.46 -3.04
CA VAL A 126 -8.04 17.55 -1.96
C VAL A 126 -7.20 18.22 -0.88
N TRP A 127 -6.26 19.07 -1.27
CA TRP A 127 -5.37 19.77 -0.34
C TRP A 127 -6.08 20.77 0.58
N ASN A 128 -7.23 21.28 0.17
CA ASN A 128 -8.06 22.19 0.98
C ASN A 128 -9.08 21.41 1.85
N ASN A 129 -9.18 20.10 1.68
CA ASN A 129 -10.16 19.25 2.35
C ASN A 129 -9.53 18.07 3.09
N LEU A 130 -8.24 18.12 3.39
CA LEU A 130 -7.58 17.04 4.13
C LEU A 130 -8.31 16.77 5.45
N ALA A 131 -8.39 15.49 5.78
CA ALA A 131 -8.93 15.03 7.05
C ALA A 131 -7.97 15.32 8.22
N SER A 132 -8.48 15.18 9.46
CA SER A 132 -7.58 15.05 10.61
C SER A 132 -6.71 13.81 10.46
N GLN A 133 -5.60 13.76 11.20
CA GLN A 133 -4.64 12.65 11.10
C GLN A 133 -5.33 11.30 11.30
N ASP A 134 -6.07 11.14 12.40
CA ASP A 134 -6.71 9.87 12.73
C ASP A 134 -7.84 9.52 11.75
N ASP A 135 -8.67 10.49 11.34
CA ASP A 135 -9.74 10.26 10.35
C ASP A 135 -9.16 9.77 9.00
N PHE A 136 -8.00 10.28 8.61
CA PHE A 136 -7.30 9.80 7.40
C PHE A 136 -6.82 8.36 7.57
N LEU A 137 -6.18 8.01 8.70
CA LEU A 137 -5.70 6.67 8.96
C LEU A 137 -6.84 5.64 9.05
N GLU A 138 -7.95 6.04 9.67
CA GLU A 138 -9.16 5.24 9.75
C GLU A 138 -9.80 5.03 8.36
N SER A 139 -9.81 6.07 7.53
CA SER A 139 -10.30 5.98 6.14
C SER A 139 -9.44 5.05 5.30
N MET A 140 -8.11 5.08 5.47
CA MET A 140 -7.22 4.12 4.83
C MET A 140 -7.54 2.67 5.24
N ALA A 141 -7.74 2.44 6.53
CA ALA A 141 -8.08 1.10 7.04
C ALA A 141 -9.43 0.62 6.48
N ALA A 142 -10.44 1.50 6.42
CA ALA A 142 -11.76 1.18 5.87
C ALA A 142 -11.71 0.88 4.37
N SER A 143 -10.94 1.65 3.59
CA SER A 143 -10.70 1.38 2.16
C SER A 143 -9.96 0.06 1.96
N ALA A 144 -8.89 -0.20 2.73
CA ALA A 144 -8.18 -1.48 2.68
C ALA A 144 -9.12 -2.66 2.98
N GLN A 145 -10.04 -2.51 3.95
CA GLN A 145 -11.06 -3.51 4.24
C GLN A 145 -11.99 -3.74 3.06
N ALA A 146 -12.45 -2.68 2.38
CA ALA A 146 -13.32 -2.80 1.21
C ALA A 146 -12.66 -3.60 0.08
N VAL A 147 -11.37 -3.37 -0.19
CA VAL A 147 -10.61 -4.14 -1.18
C VAL A 147 -10.42 -5.60 -0.73
N ALA A 148 -10.14 -5.84 0.56
CA ALA A 148 -10.05 -7.20 1.10
C ALA A 148 -11.39 -7.95 0.97
N ASP A 149 -12.51 -7.29 1.27
CA ASP A 149 -13.85 -7.86 1.12
C ASP A 149 -14.18 -8.17 -0.35
N TYR A 150 -13.71 -7.34 -1.28
CA TYR A 150 -13.91 -7.55 -2.72
C TYR A 150 -13.22 -8.83 -3.24
N PHE A 151 -11.99 -9.08 -2.80
CA PHE A 151 -11.23 -10.26 -3.21
C PHE A 151 -11.50 -11.50 -2.33
N GLY A 152 -11.94 -11.31 -1.08
CA GLY A 152 -12.09 -12.40 -0.12
C GLY A 152 -10.74 -13.02 0.25
N ASP A 153 -10.64 -14.35 0.13
CA ASP A 153 -9.43 -15.13 0.43
C ASP A 153 -8.39 -15.15 -0.70
N ARG A 154 -8.59 -14.34 -1.74
CA ARG A 154 -7.76 -14.31 -2.95
C ARG A 154 -6.74 -13.17 -2.93
N ILE A 155 -6.16 -12.88 -1.76
CA ILE A 155 -5.06 -11.92 -1.61
C ILE A 155 -3.91 -12.56 -0.84
N LEU A 156 -2.69 -12.38 -1.37
CA LEU A 156 -1.45 -12.63 -0.65
C LEU A 156 -0.78 -11.28 -0.34
N TYR A 157 -0.37 -11.09 0.90
CA TYR A 157 0.29 -9.87 1.35
C TYR A 157 1.79 -10.13 1.56
N ILE A 158 2.62 -9.23 1.04
CA ILE A 158 4.08 -9.29 1.17
C ILE A 158 4.60 -7.89 1.48
N ASN A 159 5.38 -7.76 2.56
CA ASN A 159 6.18 -6.55 2.85
C ASN A 159 7.66 -6.83 2.63
N VAL A 160 8.31 -6.02 1.82
CA VAL A 160 9.75 -6.02 1.62
C VAL A 160 10.35 -4.94 2.52
N MET A 161 11.13 -5.36 3.52
CA MET A 161 11.73 -4.49 4.53
C MET A 161 13.22 -4.29 4.24
N ASN A 162 13.51 -3.70 3.10
CA ASN A 162 14.85 -3.27 2.69
C ASN A 162 14.86 -1.76 2.44
N ASN A 163 16.03 -1.13 2.43
CA ASN A 163 16.15 0.32 2.24
C ASN A 163 15.13 1.11 3.08
N LEU A 164 15.08 0.81 4.38
CA LEU A 164 14.09 1.34 5.32
C LEU A 164 14.29 2.84 5.55
N SER A 165 13.79 3.63 4.62
CA SER A 165 13.82 5.10 4.65
C SER A 165 12.69 5.67 5.52
N ILE A 166 12.89 6.87 6.07
CA ILE A 166 11.85 7.66 6.73
C ILE A 166 10.84 8.25 5.75
N ASP A 167 11.19 8.29 4.47
CA ASP A 167 10.37 8.87 3.41
C ASP A 167 9.77 7.78 2.51
N CYS A 168 8.73 8.17 1.80
CA CYS A 168 8.05 7.32 0.84
C CYS A 168 8.82 7.29 -0.49
N ASP A 169 8.74 6.17 -1.22
CA ASP A 169 9.27 6.04 -2.59
C ASP A 169 8.68 7.07 -3.57
N CYS A 170 7.60 7.75 -3.19
CA CYS A 170 7.00 8.82 -3.98
C CYS A 170 7.66 10.19 -3.75
N ASP A 171 8.56 10.31 -2.79
CA ASP A 171 9.36 11.52 -2.60
C ASP A 171 10.45 11.58 -3.68
N SER A 172 10.60 12.75 -4.30
CA SER A 172 11.63 12.96 -5.33
C SER A 172 13.05 13.10 -4.75
N HIS A 173 13.17 13.35 -3.45
CA HIS A 173 14.45 13.54 -2.74
C HIS A 173 14.41 12.83 -1.37
N PRO A 174 14.23 11.50 -1.34
CA PRO A 174 14.12 10.78 -0.08
C PRO A 174 15.46 10.78 0.65
N HIS A 175 15.41 10.80 1.98
CA HIS A 175 16.59 10.59 2.81
C HIS A 175 17.15 9.18 2.60
N ALA A 176 18.46 9.05 2.70
CA ALA A 176 19.09 7.73 2.67
C ALA A 176 18.58 6.89 3.85
N PRO A 177 18.43 5.56 3.65
CA PRO A 177 18.06 4.67 4.73
C PRO A 177 19.08 4.71 5.87
N GLU A 178 18.61 4.81 7.11
CA GLU A 178 19.46 4.77 8.32
C GLU A 178 19.42 3.40 9.00
N MET A 179 18.50 2.54 8.60
CA MET A 179 18.35 1.16 9.07
C MET A 179 18.92 0.16 8.07
N LYS A 180 19.43 -0.94 8.60
CA LYS A 180 19.75 -2.13 7.78
C LYS A 180 18.46 -2.83 7.35
N ASP A 181 18.56 -3.57 6.24
CA ASP A 181 17.51 -4.44 5.76
C ASP A 181 17.13 -5.47 6.84
N ILE A 182 15.85 -5.74 6.97
CA ILE A 182 15.32 -6.76 7.89
C ILE A 182 15.00 -8.06 7.13
N GLY A 183 14.35 -7.94 5.97
CA GLY A 183 13.98 -9.10 5.17
C GLY A 183 12.65 -8.94 4.44
N ILE A 184 12.03 -10.07 4.11
CA ILE A 184 10.74 -10.13 3.43
C ILE A 184 9.77 -10.90 4.31
N LEU A 185 8.62 -10.32 4.59
CA LEU A 185 7.55 -10.94 5.36
C LEU A 185 6.32 -11.16 4.48
N ALA A 186 5.62 -12.27 4.70
CA ALA A 186 4.38 -12.58 3.99
C ALA A 186 3.31 -13.10 4.94
N SER A 187 2.03 -12.80 4.65
CA SER A 187 0.88 -13.25 5.42
C SER A 187 -0.38 -13.27 4.55
N LEU A 188 -1.41 -13.99 4.99
CA LEU A 188 -2.78 -13.85 4.47
C LEU A 188 -3.59 -12.82 5.27
N ASP A 189 -3.04 -12.29 6.36
CA ASP A 189 -3.65 -11.24 7.18
C ASP A 189 -2.80 -9.96 7.08
N PRO A 190 -3.34 -8.86 6.50
CA PRO A 190 -2.59 -7.63 6.31
C PRO A 190 -2.29 -6.91 7.64
N VAL A 191 -3.17 -7.05 8.64
CA VAL A 191 -2.99 -6.42 9.95
C VAL A 191 -1.87 -7.10 10.73
N ALA A 192 -1.86 -8.45 10.72
CA ALA A 192 -0.77 -9.24 11.29
C ALA A 192 0.57 -8.90 10.66
N LEU A 193 0.58 -8.75 9.34
CA LEU A 193 1.81 -8.46 8.59
C LEU A 193 2.36 -7.07 8.90
N ASP A 194 1.54 -6.02 8.81
CA ASP A 194 2.00 -4.66 9.11
C ASP A 194 2.37 -4.50 10.60
N GLN A 195 1.64 -5.17 11.52
CA GLN A 195 2.02 -5.20 12.93
C GLN A 195 3.38 -5.87 13.14
N ALA A 196 3.64 -7.02 12.51
CA ALA A 196 4.93 -7.69 12.61
C ALA A 196 6.08 -6.83 12.09
N CYS A 197 5.88 -6.12 10.98
CA CYS A 197 6.87 -5.18 10.46
C CYS A 197 7.15 -4.03 11.43
N LEU A 198 6.11 -3.44 12.03
CA LEU A 198 6.26 -2.41 13.06
C LEU A 198 7.07 -2.95 14.25
N ASP A 199 6.71 -4.10 14.79
CA ASP A 199 7.39 -4.70 15.94
C ASP A 199 8.88 -4.95 15.64
N LEU A 200 9.22 -5.42 14.43
CA LEU A 200 10.61 -5.61 14.01
C LEU A 200 11.37 -4.29 13.93
N VAL A 201 10.77 -3.23 13.41
CA VAL A 201 11.38 -1.88 13.41
C VAL A 201 11.62 -1.39 14.82
N TYR A 202 10.64 -1.52 15.71
CA TYR A 202 10.76 -1.06 17.10
C TYR A 202 11.75 -1.90 17.92
N ALA A 203 11.95 -3.17 17.58
CA ALA A 203 12.87 -4.07 18.28
C ALA A 203 14.36 -3.79 17.96
N VAL A 204 14.67 -3.03 16.89
CA VAL A 204 16.05 -2.68 16.54
C VAL A 204 16.68 -1.86 17.67
N ARG A 205 17.86 -2.30 18.11
CA ARG A 205 18.69 -1.54 19.03
C ARG A 205 19.63 -0.65 18.21
N PRO A 206 19.57 0.68 18.37
CA PRO A 206 20.41 1.60 17.61
C PRO A 206 21.89 1.28 17.74
N SER A 207 22.60 1.25 16.63
CA SER A 207 24.04 1.05 16.53
C SER A 207 24.59 1.78 15.30
N GLU A 208 25.90 1.83 15.12
CA GLU A 208 26.50 2.44 13.93
C GLU A 208 25.97 1.79 12.64
N GLY A 209 25.44 2.62 11.75
CA GLY A 209 24.85 2.19 10.48
C GLY A 209 23.56 1.36 10.61
N ASN A 210 22.87 1.42 11.77
CA ASN A 210 21.56 0.79 11.98
C ASN A 210 20.77 1.54 13.05
N ASP A 211 20.13 2.64 12.67
CA ASP A 211 19.39 3.50 13.57
C ASP A 211 17.90 3.56 13.20
N ASN A 212 17.04 3.00 14.05
CA ASN A 212 15.58 3.00 13.84
C ASN A 212 14.88 4.27 14.35
N ARG A 213 15.56 5.11 15.11
CA ARG A 213 14.93 6.26 15.79
C ARG A 213 14.24 7.23 14.83
N PRO A 214 14.85 7.62 13.67
CA PRO A 214 14.18 8.52 12.74
C PRO A 214 12.90 7.93 12.15
N LEU A 215 12.89 6.63 11.82
CA LEU A 215 11.71 5.95 11.31
C LEU A 215 10.63 5.81 12.41
N VAL A 216 11.02 5.45 13.63
CA VAL A 216 10.09 5.38 14.78
C VAL A 216 9.48 6.77 15.06
N GLU A 217 10.27 7.84 15.05
CA GLU A 217 9.78 9.21 15.23
C GLU A 217 8.77 9.60 14.14
N ARG A 218 9.04 9.24 12.88
CA ARG A 218 8.11 9.45 11.77
C ARG A 218 6.79 8.72 12.02
N ILE A 219 6.83 7.45 12.42
CA ILE A 219 5.65 6.64 12.71
C ILE A 219 4.85 7.25 13.86
N GLU A 220 5.48 7.59 14.96
CA GLU A 220 4.83 8.15 16.14
C GLU A 220 4.27 9.57 15.89
N SER A 221 5.05 10.45 15.24
CA SER A 221 4.61 11.82 14.95
C SER A 221 3.37 11.89 14.03
N ARG A 222 3.07 10.81 13.33
CA ARG A 222 1.90 10.67 12.46
C ARG A 222 0.85 9.70 12.98
N HIS A 223 0.95 9.30 14.24
CA HIS A 223 0.07 8.28 14.85
C HIS A 223 -0.02 6.99 14.00
N GLY A 224 1.05 6.64 13.27
CA GLY A 224 1.02 5.59 12.24
C GLY A 224 0.51 4.24 12.75
N ARG A 225 0.76 3.89 14.01
CA ARG A 225 0.25 2.67 14.66
C ARG A 225 -1.29 2.61 14.71
N HIS A 226 -1.97 3.76 14.74
CA HIS A 226 -3.42 3.83 14.73
C HIS A 226 -4.03 3.14 13.50
N THR A 227 -3.33 3.10 12.37
CA THR A 227 -3.77 2.39 11.16
C THR A 227 -4.02 0.90 11.43
N VAL A 228 -3.06 0.19 12.05
CA VAL A 228 -3.21 -1.24 12.36
C VAL A 228 -4.16 -1.49 13.53
N GLU A 229 -4.21 -0.58 14.50
CA GLU A 229 -5.13 -0.63 15.63
C GLU A 229 -6.58 -0.49 15.17
N TYR A 230 -6.84 0.46 14.29
CA TYR A 230 -8.16 0.67 13.74
C TYR A 230 -8.55 -0.44 12.75
N ALA A 231 -7.62 -0.91 11.92
CA ALA A 231 -7.84 -2.03 11.02
C ALA A 231 -8.25 -3.31 11.77
N GLU A 232 -7.63 -3.62 12.91
CA GLU A 232 -8.09 -4.70 13.80
C GLU A 232 -9.49 -4.42 14.37
N LYS A 233 -9.72 -3.20 14.87
CA LYS A 233 -11.02 -2.80 15.46
C LYS A 233 -12.19 -2.99 14.49
N ILE A 234 -12.01 -2.66 13.22
CA ILE A 234 -13.05 -2.82 12.18
C ILE A 234 -13.12 -4.25 11.60
N GLY A 235 -12.22 -5.15 12.03
CA GLY A 235 -12.22 -6.56 11.63
C GLY A 235 -11.62 -6.82 10.24
N LEU A 236 -10.62 -6.03 9.82
CA LEU A 236 -9.83 -6.34 8.63
C LEU A 236 -8.91 -7.54 8.86
N GLY A 237 -8.38 -7.69 10.07
CA GLY A 237 -7.49 -8.77 10.47
C GLY A 237 -7.18 -8.70 11.96
N SER A 238 -6.10 -9.33 12.42
CA SER A 238 -5.67 -9.36 13.80
C SER A 238 -4.21 -8.93 13.96
N ARG A 239 -3.90 -8.12 14.96
CA ARG A 239 -2.51 -7.77 15.32
C ARG A 239 -1.75 -8.91 16.03
N LYS A 240 -2.44 -10.02 16.36
CA LYS A 240 -1.80 -11.20 16.92
C LYS A 240 -1.26 -12.09 15.82
N TYR A 241 0.01 -12.44 15.88
CA TYR A 241 0.67 -13.26 14.88
C TYR A 241 1.70 -14.21 15.50
N GLU A 242 2.11 -15.21 14.74
CA GLU A 242 3.27 -16.04 15.00
C GLU A 242 4.27 -15.82 13.85
N LEU A 243 5.48 -15.35 14.15
CA LEU A 243 6.52 -15.16 13.15
C LEU A 243 7.31 -16.47 12.97
N LYS A 244 7.32 -17.00 11.74
CA LYS A 244 8.10 -18.18 11.36
C LYS A 244 9.21 -17.79 10.38
N GLU A 245 10.45 -18.01 10.76
CA GLU A 245 11.60 -17.81 9.88
C GLU A 245 11.69 -18.99 8.89
N LEU A 246 11.67 -18.66 7.60
CA LEU A 246 11.93 -19.61 6.53
C LEU A 246 13.43 -19.59 6.20
N LYS A 247 14.11 -20.70 6.43
CA LYS A 247 15.51 -20.85 6.00
C LYS A 247 15.57 -21.23 4.52
N PRO A 248 16.51 -20.67 3.74
CA PRO A 248 16.72 -21.13 2.38
C PRO A 248 16.94 -22.63 2.39
N GLN A 249 16.16 -23.38 1.59
CA GLN A 249 16.52 -24.77 1.33
C GLN A 249 17.85 -24.77 0.59
N GLN A 250 18.85 -25.48 1.11
CA GLN A 250 20.06 -25.72 0.33
C GLN A 250 19.61 -26.40 -0.96
N ALA A 251 19.93 -25.76 -2.09
CA ALA A 251 19.71 -26.37 -3.40
C ALA A 251 20.51 -27.69 -3.42
N VAL A 252 19.81 -28.79 -3.58
CA VAL A 252 20.38 -30.12 -3.75
C VAL A 252 20.94 -30.24 -5.16
#